data_353a5041851fe774c64f9b74b3be5b85
#
_entry.id   353a5041851fe774c64f9b74b3be5b85
#
_cell.length_a   1.000
_cell.length_b   1.000
_cell.length_c   1.000
_cell.angle_alpha   90.00
_cell.angle_beta   90.00
_cell.angle_gamma   90.00
#
_symmetry.space_group_name_H-M   'P 1'
#
loop_
_entity.id
_entity.type
_entity.pdbx_description
1 polymer ?
#
loop_
_entity_poly.entity_id
_entity_poly.type
_entity_poly.pdbx_seq_one_letter_code
_entity_poly.pdbx_strand_id
1 'polypeptide(L)'
;MSLYDDYHLFIKTHPIKKIGTLSYRYQGQGDETILLLLGGSMFPSEAYFRLILDLEKETKVLTIIYPKDTLTIKEMVESINKLISSLDLKEIFLMGASHGGGIAQVFSKTYPSSVKGLILYNTLTKTTNMSEHAASLIKDVLHAIDELKALRDIMPLHVIKDALLGQIEMMIDDPIDLELFELLISRYDEHDEKTQMAFIQDLLVNHTLSPDDFNPLDHKTLLFYAHDDDPFGGTDLIETLAELMPHPSLEFIDSDRFKLVIYPSPMTKSILSFIKQKSAH
;
A
#
# COMPACT_ATOMS: atom_id res chain seq x y z
N MET A 1 -13.78 -6.05 22.84
CA MET A 1 -13.47 -7.11 21.87
C MET A 1 -11.99 -6.99 21.59
N SER A 2 -11.25 -8.07 21.60
CA SER A 2 -9.82 -8.03 21.29
C SER A 2 -9.61 -7.73 19.80
N LEU A 3 -8.40 -7.33 19.43
CA LEU A 3 -8.02 -7.14 18.01
C LEU A 3 -8.21 -8.44 17.22
N TYR A 4 -7.93 -9.56 17.85
CA TYR A 4 -8.10 -10.90 17.30
C TYR A 4 -9.58 -11.22 17.00
N ASP A 5 -10.50 -10.91 17.93
CA ASP A 5 -11.94 -11.13 17.70
C ASP A 5 -12.48 -10.25 16.57
N ASP A 6 -12.06 -8.97 16.53
CA ASP A 6 -12.44 -8.02 15.49
C ASP A 6 -11.98 -8.50 14.11
N TYR A 7 -10.76 -9.04 14.00
CA TYR A 7 -10.24 -9.61 12.77
C TYR A 7 -11.03 -10.84 12.30
N HIS A 8 -11.36 -11.76 13.21
CA HIS A 8 -12.17 -12.94 12.86
C HIS A 8 -13.57 -12.56 12.42
N LEU A 9 -14.17 -11.55 13.04
CA LEU A 9 -15.47 -11.02 12.61
C LEU A 9 -15.34 -10.38 11.21
N PHE A 10 -14.28 -9.61 10.97
CA PHE A 10 -13.99 -9.03 9.65
C PHE A 10 -13.90 -10.11 8.57
N ILE A 11 -13.08 -11.14 8.76
CA ILE A 11 -12.93 -12.22 7.77
C ILE A 11 -14.27 -12.92 7.49
N LYS A 12 -15.10 -13.11 8.50
CA LYS A 12 -16.44 -13.74 8.37
C LYS A 12 -17.41 -12.86 7.59
N THR A 13 -17.37 -11.54 7.80
CA THR A 13 -18.32 -10.59 7.21
C THR A 13 -17.87 -10.02 5.88
N HIS A 14 -16.58 -10.16 5.52
CA HIS A 14 -15.97 -9.65 4.29
C HIS A 14 -15.49 -10.77 3.38
N PRO A 15 -16.38 -11.51 2.73
CA PRO A 15 -16.02 -12.67 1.91
C PRO A 15 -15.16 -12.23 0.70
N ILE A 16 -14.19 -13.08 0.37
CA ILE A 16 -13.38 -12.91 -0.84
C ILE A 16 -14.21 -13.24 -2.06
N LYS A 17 -14.21 -12.34 -3.04
CA LYS A 17 -14.75 -12.51 -4.37
C LYS A 17 -13.61 -12.70 -5.37
N LYS A 18 -13.92 -13.24 -6.55
CA LYS A 18 -12.92 -13.45 -7.61
C LYS A 18 -13.42 -12.94 -8.95
N ILE A 19 -12.49 -12.38 -9.72
CA ILE A 19 -12.69 -12.05 -11.13
C ILE A 19 -11.38 -12.33 -11.89
N GLY A 20 -11.44 -13.22 -12.86
CA GLY A 20 -10.22 -13.70 -13.51
C GLY A 20 -9.23 -14.25 -12.48
N THR A 21 -8.02 -13.74 -12.47
CA THR A 21 -6.95 -14.10 -11.52
C THR A 21 -7.00 -13.29 -10.23
N LEU A 22 -7.74 -12.17 -10.17
CA LEU A 22 -7.81 -11.32 -8.99
C LEU A 22 -8.81 -11.82 -7.96
N SER A 23 -8.35 -11.87 -6.71
CA SER A 23 -9.19 -12.01 -5.53
C SER A 23 -9.35 -10.64 -4.87
N TYR A 24 -10.55 -10.29 -4.44
CA TYR A 24 -10.86 -8.97 -3.91
C TYR A 24 -11.96 -9.03 -2.85
N ARG A 25 -12.04 -7.97 -2.04
CA ARG A 25 -13.21 -7.66 -1.18
C ARG A 25 -13.76 -6.30 -1.59
N TYR A 26 -15.07 -6.16 -1.61
CA TYR A 26 -15.72 -4.90 -1.96
C TYR A 26 -16.98 -4.73 -1.14
N GLN A 27 -16.95 -3.79 -0.21
CA GLN A 27 -18.02 -3.50 0.75
C GLN A 27 -17.97 -2.03 1.18
N GLY A 28 -18.94 -1.62 2.00
CA GLY A 28 -19.04 -0.29 2.57
C GLY A 28 -20.25 0.48 2.08
N GLN A 29 -20.34 1.74 2.51
CA GLN A 29 -21.48 2.64 2.29
C GLN A 29 -21.02 3.88 1.53
N GLY A 30 -21.99 4.73 1.15
CA GLY A 30 -21.69 5.98 0.42
C GLY A 30 -21.55 5.78 -1.09
N ASP A 31 -21.25 6.89 -1.76
CA ASP A 31 -21.21 6.95 -3.22
C ASP A 31 -19.80 6.77 -3.77
N GLU A 32 -18.80 7.20 -3.01
CA GLU A 32 -17.39 7.12 -3.42
C GLU A 32 -16.79 5.74 -3.16
N THR A 33 -15.91 5.32 -4.06
CA THR A 33 -15.13 4.09 -3.91
C THR A 33 -13.66 4.42 -3.73
N ILE A 34 -13.02 3.81 -2.71
CA ILE A 34 -11.58 3.82 -2.54
C ILE A 34 -11.01 2.41 -2.76
N LEU A 35 -10.03 2.29 -3.65
CA LEU A 35 -9.22 1.09 -3.80
C LEU A 35 -7.97 1.21 -2.92
N LEU A 36 -7.77 0.23 -2.05
CA LEU A 36 -6.61 0.13 -1.18
C LEU A 36 -5.61 -0.90 -1.73
N LEU A 37 -4.44 -0.43 -2.11
CA LEU A 37 -3.28 -1.23 -2.49
C LEU A 37 -2.32 -1.28 -1.31
N LEU A 38 -2.68 -2.09 -0.32
CA LEU A 38 -1.96 -2.23 0.95
C LEU A 38 -1.26 -3.59 1.00
N GLY A 39 -0.24 -3.65 1.80
CA GLY A 39 0.59 -4.82 2.01
C GLY A 39 2.05 -4.41 2.14
N GLY A 40 2.89 -5.36 2.44
CA GLY A 40 4.30 -5.15 2.67
C GLY A 40 4.70 -5.46 4.11
N SER A 41 6.00 -5.54 4.35
CA SER A 41 6.56 -5.84 5.67
C SER A 41 6.00 -7.11 6.30
N MET A 42 5.76 -8.14 5.49
CA MET A 42 5.19 -9.45 5.87
C MET A 42 3.73 -9.42 6.32
N PHE A 43 3.00 -8.33 6.03
CA PHE A 43 1.57 -8.27 6.30
C PHE A 43 0.75 -8.44 5.01
N PRO A 44 -0.26 -9.32 5.00
CA PRO A 44 -1.25 -9.36 3.94
C PRO A 44 -2.17 -8.12 3.99
N SER A 45 -2.87 -7.83 2.90
CA SER A 45 -3.77 -6.66 2.83
C SER A 45 -4.86 -6.65 3.91
N GLU A 46 -5.29 -7.82 4.37
CA GLU A 46 -6.27 -7.94 5.46
C GLU A 46 -5.74 -7.55 6.85
N ALA A 47 -4.45 -7.40 7.03
CA ALA A 47 -3.90 -6.87 8.28
C ALA A 47 -4.42 -5.46 8.59
N TYR A 48 -4.77 -4.71 7.55
CA TYR A 48 -5.31 -3.34 7.66
C TYR A 48 -6.84 -3.32 7.84
N PHE A 49 -7.43 -4.39 8.37
CA PHE A 49 -8.88 -4.52 8.51
C PHE A 49 -9.54 -3.38 9.31
N ARG A 50 -8.87 -2.80 10.29
CA ARG A 50 -9.41 -1.67 11.06
C ARG A 50 -9.52 -0.41 10.20
N LEU A 51 -8.52 -0.14 9.35
CA LEU A 51 -8.61 0.94 8.37
C LEU A 51 -9.78 0.71 7.41
N ILE A 52 -9.95 -0.53 6.93
CA ILE A 52 -11.05 -0.91 6.05
C ILE A 52 -12.38 -0.67 6.74
N LEU A 53 -12.57 -1.20 7.97
CA LEU A 53 -13.79 -1.05 8.76
C LEU A 53 -14.14 0.41 9.08
N ASP A 54 -13.13 1.25 9.27
CA ASP A 54 -13.35 2.67 9.52
C ASP A 54 -13.75 3.42 8.25
N LEU A 55 -13.10 3.14 7.13
CA LEU A 55 -13.42 3.77 5.85
C LEU A 55 -14.79 3.35 5.31
N GLU A 56 -15.18 2.07 5.47
CA GLU A 56 -16.45 1.56 4.92
C GLU A 56 -17.70 2.14 5.57
N LYS A 57 -17.56 2.84 6.69
CA LYS A 57 -18.67 3.59 7.31
C LYS A 57 -19.15 4.75 6.44
N GLU A 58 -18.29 5.29 5.57
CA GLU A 58 -18.58 6.48 4.77
C GLU A 58 -18.24 6.31 3.28
N THR A 59 -17.51 5.26 2.90
CA THR A 59 -17.10 4.97 1.52
C THR A 59 -17.28 3.50 1.19
N LYS A 60 -17.31 3.16 -0.10
CA LYS A 60 -17.13 1.78 -0.55
C LYS A 60 -15.63 1.48 -0.62
N VAL A 61 -15.21 0.41 0.03
CA VAL A 61 -13.80 0.02 0.10
C VAL A 61 -13.59 -1.22 -0.76
N LEU A 62 -12.70 -1.10 -1.74
CA LEU A 62 -12.20 -2.18 -2.58
C LEU A 62 -10.78 -2.53 -2.13
N THR A 63 -10.53 -3.79 -1.79
CA THR A 63 -9.19 -4.30 -1.52
C THR A 63 -8.89 -5.48 -2.42
N ILE A 64 -7.63 -5.65 -2.78
CA ILE A 64 -7.17 -6.79 -3.58
C ILE A 64 -6.23 -7.68 -2.77
N ILE A 65 -6.23 -8.96 -3.12
CA ILE A 65 -5.22 -9.91 -2.70
C ILE A 65 -4.29 -10.07 -3.89
N TYR A 66 -3.02 -9.74 -3.72
CA TYR A 66 -2.04 -9.80 -4.80
C TYR A 66 -1.92 -11.22 -5.33
N PRO A 67 -2.07 -11.42 -6.66
CA PRO A 67 -1.93 -12.74 -7.25
C PRO A 67 -0.45 -13.15 -7.25
N LYS A 68 -0.18 -14.39 -6.83
CA LYS A 68 1.19 -14.90 -6.68
C LYS A 68 1.97 -15.06 -8.00
N ASP A 69 1.25 -15.14 -9.12
CA ASP A 69 1.86 -15.34 -10.45
C ASP A 69 2.06 -14.04 -11.22
N THR A 70 1.64 -12.90 -10.69
CA THR A 70 1.83 -11.57 -11.31
C THR A 70 3.11 -10.95 -10.77
N LEU A 71 4.09 -10.75 -11.63
CA LEU A 71 5.41 -10.25 -11.25
C LEU A 71 5.74 -8.86 -11.82
N THR A 72 4.86 -8.28 -12.65
CA THR A 72 5.05 -6.96 -13.22
C THR A 72 3.93 -6.01 -12.83
N ILE A 73 4.29 -4.75 -12.62
CA ILE A 73 3.30 -3.69 -12.34
C ILE A 73 2.35 -3.51 -13.51
N LYS A 74 2.83 -3.65 -14.74
CA LYS A 74 1.98 -3.55 -15.93
C LYS A 74 0.83 -4.55 -15.91
N GLU A 75 1.11 -5.84 -15.68
CA GLU A 75 0.07 -6.89 -15.58
C GLU A 75 -0.89 -6.60 -14.41
N MET A 76 -0.37 -6.12 -13.29
CA MET A 76 -1.18 -5.78 -12.13
C MET A 76 -2.12 -4.61 -12.43
N VAL A 77 -1.63 -3.54 -13.02
CA VAL A 77 -2.38 -2.35 -13.42
C VAL A 77 -3.49 -2.70 -14.44
N GLU A 78 -3.19 -3.54 -15.42
CA GLU A 78 -4.19 -4.04 -16.38
C GLU A 78 -5.28 -4.88 -15.69
N SER A 79 -4.89 -5.71 -14.72
CA SER A 79 -5.82 -6.55 -13.96
C SER A 79 -6.72 -5.70 -13.06
N ILE A 80 -6.18 -4.67 -12.41
CA ILE A 80 -6.95 -3.69 -11.63
C ILE A 80 -7.95 -2.96 -12.52
N ASN A 81 -7.54 -2.50 -13.71
CA ASN A 81 -8.44 -1.80 -14.63
C ASN A 81 -9.60 -2.70 -15.08
N LYS A 82 -9.34 -3.99 -15.36
CA LYS A 82 -10.38 -4.98 -15.67
C LYS A 82 -11.34 -5.18 -14.50
N LEU A 83 -10.83 -5.24 -13.26
CA LEU A 83 -11.66 -5.36 -12.06
C LEU A 83 -12.56 -4.13 -11.90
N ILE A 84 -12.01 -2.92 -11.97
CA ILE A 84 -12.76 -1.65 -11.86
C ILE A 84 -13.87 -1.59 -12.91
N SER A 85 -13.55 -1.89 -14.17
CA SER A 85 -14.52 -1.93 -15.27
C SER A 85 -15.62 -2.96 -15.06
N SER A 86 -15.29 -4.13 -14.51
CA SER A 86 -16.28 -5.21 -14.28
C SER A 86 -17.22 -4.91 -13.10
N LEU A 87 -16.81 -4.01 -12.20
CA LEU A 87 -17.64 -3.50 -11.11
C LEU A 87 -18.44 -2.23 -11.51
N ASP A 88 -18.36 -1.84 -12.79
CA ASP A 88 -18.99 -0.62 -13.34
C ASP A 88 -18.55 0.67 -12.58
N LEU A 89 -17.30 0.71 -12.13
CA LEU A 89 -16.71 1.86 -11.47
C LEU A 89 -16.04 2.75 -12.53
N LYS A 90 -16.44 4.02 -12.60
CA LYS A 90 -15.90 4.99 -13.56
C LYS A 90 -14.64 5.65 -13.04
N GLU A 91 -14.72 6.17 -11.83
CA GLU A 91 -13.63 6.85 -11.13
C GLU A 91 -13.56 6.34 -9.69
N ILE A 92 -12.35 6.23 -9.18
CA ILE A 92 -12.09 5.77 -7.81
C ILE A 92 -11.07 6.67 -7.14
N PHE A 93 -11.11 6.73 -5.82
CA PHE A 93 -9.96 7.12 -5.03
C PHE A 93 -9.02 5.93 -4.94
N LEU A 94 -7.73 6.18 -5.06
CA LEU A 94 -6.71 5.14 -5.07
C LEU A 94 -5.71 5.42 -3.94
N MET A 95 -5.56 4.49 -3.02
CA MET A 95 -4.56 4.58 -1.96
C MET A 95 -3.54 3.46 -2.13
N GLY A 96 -2.25 3.81 -2.10
CA GLY A 96 -1.15 2.87 -2.14
C GLY A 96 -0.12 3.12 -1.05
N ALA A 97 0.33 2.04 -0.42
CA ALA A 97 1.40 2.05 0.57
C ALA A 97 2.55 1.16 0.12
N SER A 98 3.80 1.58 0.38
CA SER A 98 4.99 0.82 0.01
C SER A 98 4.98 0.41 -1.48
N HIS A 99 5.15 -0.87 -1.83
CA HIS A 99 5.07 -1.35 -3.22
C HIS A 99 3.68 -1.11 -3.86
N GLY A 100 2.60 -1.14 -3.07
CA GLY A 100 1.26 -0.77 -3.53
C GLY A 100 1.16 0.67 -3.99
N GLY A 101 1.94 1.57 -3.40
CA GLY A 101 2.06 2.95 -3.84
C GLY A 101 2.75 3.07 -5.21
N GLY A 102 3.73 2.22 -5.50
CA GLY A 102 4.32 2.13 -6.83
C GLY A 102 3.30 1.69 -7.90
N ILE A 103 2.50 0.67 -7.58
CA ILE A 103 1.39 0.23 -8.44
C ILE A 103 0.38 1.36 -8.65
N ALA A 104 0.01 2.09 -7.58
CA ALA A 104 -0.91 3.21 -7.64
C ALA A 104 -0.41 4.34 -8.56
N GLN A 105 0.87 4.67 -8.48
CA GLN A 105 1.50 5.68 -9.35
C GLN A 105 1.42 5.27 -10.83
N VAL A 106 1.82 4.03 -11.16
CA VAL A 106 1.78 3.53 -12.55
C VAL A 106 0.35 3.38 -13.04
N PHE A 107 -0.61 2.99 -12.18
CA PHE A 107 -2.02 2.96 -12.54
C PHE A 107 -2.54 4.36 -12.88
N SER A 108 -2.22 5.35 -12.05
CA SER A 108 -2.64 6.76 -12.25
C SER A 108 -2.09 7.35 -13.54
N LYS A 109 -0.84 7.02 -13.89
CA LYS A 109 -0.24 7.38 -15.19
C LYS A 109 -0.96 6.72 -16.36
N THR A 110 -1.30 5.42 -16.23
CA THR A 110 -1.82 4.62 -17.33
C THR A 110 -3.31 4.86 -17.56
N TYR A 111 -4.08 5.05 -16.50
CA TYR A 111 -5.54 5.24 -16.52
C TYR A 111 -5.97 6.50 -15.73
N PRO A 112 -5.49 7.70 -16.11
CA PRO A 112 -5.71 8.92 -15.33
C PRO A 112 -7.19 9.27 -15.18
N SER A 113 -8.03 8.96 -16.19
CA SER A 113 -9.47 9.21 -16.15
C SER A 113 -10.23 8.29 -15.17
N SER A 114 -9.60 7.25 -14.66
CA SER A 114 -10.20 6.36 -13.66
C SER A 114 -9.83 6.73 -12.22
N VAL A 115 -8.99 7.76 -12.02
CA VAL A 115 -8.50 8.17 -10.70
C VAL A 115 -9.05 9.53 -10.34
N LYS A 116 -9.95 9.57 -9.36
CA LYS A 116 -10.56 10.78 -8.81
C LYS A 116 -9.63 11.49 -7.82
N GLY A 117 -8.81 10.73 -7.10
CA GLY A 117 -7.78 11.23 -6.20
C GLY A 117 -6.80 10.12 -5.81
N LEU A 118 -5.55 10.49 -5.59
CA LEU A 118 -4.44 9.61 -5.26
C LEU A 118 -3.96 9.85 -3.83
N ILE A 119 -3.78 8.78 -3.07
CA ILE A 119 -3.28 8.82 -1.71
C ILE A 119 -2.06 7.89 -1.64
N LEU A 120 -0.92 8.40 -1.21
CA LEU A 120 0.32 7.65 -1.12
C LEU A 120 0.87 7.69 0.31
N TYR A 121 1.33 6.54 0.80
CA TYR A 121 1.94 6.40 2.10
C TYR A 121 3.28 5.68 2.00
N ASN A 122 4.35 6.33 2.43
CA ASN A 122 5.72 5.81 2.48
C ASN A 122 6.06 4.87 1.30
N THR A 123 6.01 5.39 0.08
CA THR A 123 6.21 4.62 -1.14
C THR A 123 7.40 5.11 -1.93
N LEU A 124 8.08 4.18 -2.61
CA LEU A 124 9.14 4.49 -3.54
C LEU A 124 8.58 5.07 -4.85
N THR A 125 9.40 5.87 -5.50
CA THR A 125 9.19 6.37 -6.86
C THR A 125 10.51 6.48 -7.60
N LYS A 126 10.45 6.50 -8.92
CA LYS A 126 11.59 6.84 -9.78
C LYS A 126 11.15 7.87 -10.80
N THR A 127 11.82 9.02 -10.80
CA THR A 127 11.46 10.15 -11.65
C THR A 127 12.57 10.51 -12.63
N THR A 128 12.22 11.32 -13.64
CA THR A 128 13.20 11.85 -14.61
C THR A 128 14.17 12.86 -14.00
N ASN A 129 13.79 13.53 -12.89
CA ASN A 129 14.49 14.66 -12.30
C ASN A 129 14.94 14.40 -10.86
N MET A 130 15.38 13.17 -10.57
CA MET A 130 15.85 12.81 -9.22
C MET A 130 17.15 13.55 -8.87
N SER A 131 17.29 13.92 -7.60
CA SER A 131 18.57 14.32 -7.03
C SER A 131 19.58 13.16 -7.12
N GLU A 132 20.88 13.48 -7.10
CA GLU A 132 21.93 12.45 -7.08
C GLU A 132 21.79 11.53 -5.86
N HIS A 133 21.37 12.08 -4.72
CA HIS A 133 21.16 11.33 -3.49
C HIS A 133 19.96 10.38 -3.63
N ALA A 134 18.81 10.86 -4.09
CA ALA A 134 17.65 10.00 -4.33
C ALA A 134 17.94 8.91 -5.37
N ALA A 135 18.72 9.22 -6.42
CA ALA A 135 19.14 8.23 -7.39
C ALA A 135 20.12 7.18 -6.79
N SER A 136 20.94 7.57 -5.80
CA SER A 136 21.77 6.62 -5.06
C SER A 136 20.91 5.70 -4.19
N LEU A 137 19.94 6.23 -3.48
CA LEU A 137 18.99 5.43 -2.67
C LEU A 137 18.28 4.35 -3.50
N ILE A 138 17.89 4.67 -4.75
CA ILE A 138 17.30 3.67 -5.65
C ILE A 138 18.28 2.52 -5.94
N LYS A 139 19.56 2.82 -6.15
CA LYS A 139 20.58 1.77 -6.36
C LYS A 139 20.78 0.93 -5.11
N ASP A 140 20.76 1.55 -3.93
CA ASP A 140 20.91 0.86 -2.66
C ASP A 140 19.71 -0.09 -2.41
N VAL A 141 18.48 0.34 -2.75
CA VAL A 141 17.28 -0.52 -2.69
C VAL A 141 17.43 -1.73 -3.62
N LEU A 142 17.84 -1.52 -4.86
CA LEU A 142 18.02 -2.61 -5.83
C LEU A 142 19.11 -3.59 -5.36
N HIS A 143 20.20 -3.05 -4.81
CA HIS A 143 21.27 -3.88 -4.24
C HIS A 143 20.78 -4.68 -3.03
N ALA A 144 20.05 -4.06 -2.11
CA ALA A 144 19.47 -4.73 -0.95
C ALA A 144 18.50 -5.86 -1.35
N ILE A 145 17.74 -5.70 -2.42
CA ILE A 145 16.88 -6.78 -2.96
C ILE A 145 17.74 -7.95 -3.44
N ASP A 146 18.82 -7.69 -4.13
CA ASP A 146 19.71 -8.75 -4.63
C ASP A 146 20.46 -9.45 -3.48
N GLU A 147 20.88 -8.70 -2.46
CA GLU A 147 21.45 -9.26 -1.23
C GLU A 147 20.43 -10.13 -0.46
N LEU A 148 19.18 -9.67 -0.35
CA LEU A 148 18.11 -10.46 0.27
C LEU A 148 17.87 -11.79 -0.47
N LYS A 149 17.87 -11.78 -1.81
CA LYS A 149 17.76 -13.01 -2.60
C LYS A 149 18.90 -13.98 -2.31
N ALA A 150 20.14 -13.47 -2.26
CA ALA A 150 21.31 -14.29 -1.93
C ALA A 150 21.26 -14.79 -0.47
N LEU A 151 20.77 -13.99 0.45
CA LEU A 151 20.62 -14.36 1.86
C LEU A 151 19.62 -15.49 2.06
N ARG A 152 18.62 -15.64 1.20
CA ARG A 152 17.61 -16.70 1.26
C ARG A 152 18.20 -18.12 1.16
N ASP A 153 19.32 -18.26 0.50
CA ASP A 153 20.02 -19.55 0.40
C ASP A 153 20.56 -20.04 1.75
N ILE A 154 20.80 -19.12 2.69
CA ILE A 154 21.40 -19.40 4.00
C ILE A 154 20.50 -19.01 5.19
N MET A 155 19.52 -18.13 5.00
CA MET A 155 18.60 -17.66 6.03
C MET A 155 17.15 -17.90 5.58
N PRO A 156 16.51 -18.97 6.04
CA PRO A 156 15.10 -19.25 5.72
C PRO A 156 14.16 -18.15 6.20
N LEU A 157 13.02 -17.99 5.51
CA LEU A 157 12.03 -16.93 5.80
C LEU A 157 11.52 -16.96 7.24
N HIS A 158 11.41 -18.15 7.85
CA HIS A 158 10.93 -18.26 9.24
C HIS A 158 11.83 -17.52 10.25
N VAL A 159 13.15 -17.50 10.03
CA VAL A 159 14.09 -16.77 10.92
C VAL A 159 13.80 -15.27 10.92
N ILE A 160 13.44 -14.70 9.77
CA ILE A 160 13.09 -13.29 9.66
C ILE A 160 11.72 -13.02 10.28
N LYS A 161 10.77 -13.95 10.10
CA LYS A 161 9.46 -13.87 10.75
C LYS A 161 9.59 -13.87 12.28
N ASP A 162 10.42 -14.77 12.82
CA ASP A 162 10.67 -14.87 14.26
C ASP A 162 11.30 -13.57 14.80
N ALA A 163 12.26 -12.99 14.06
CA ALA A 163 12.86 -11.71 14.44
C ALA A 163 11.85 -10.57 14.42
N LEU A 164 10.95 -10.52 13.44
CA LEU A 164 9.88 -9.53 13.36
C LEU A 164 8.87 -9.70 14.50
N LEU A 165 8.47 -10.93 14.80
CA LEU A 165 7.59 -11.23 15.94
C LEU A 165 8.21 -10.76 17.25
N GLY A 166 9.50 -11.02 17.47
CA GLY A 166 10.21 -10.54 18.66
C GLY A 166 10.24 -9.00 18.80
N GLN A 167 10.21 -8.26 17.67
CA GLN A 167 10.05 -6.79 17.73
C GLN A 167 8.61 -6.40 18.11
N ILE A 168 7.62 -7.10 17.55
CA ILE A 168 6.19 -6.84 17.84
C ILE A 168 5.86 -7.16 19.30
N GLU A 169 6.42 -8.24 19.87
CA GLU A 169 6.28 -8.59 21.28
C GLU A 169 6.73 -7.47 22.24
N MET A 170 7.74 -6.69 21.84
CA MET A 170 8.19 -5.53 22.63
C MET A 170 7.24 -4.33 22.58
N MET A 171 6.28 -4.33 21.63
CA MET A 171 5.37 -3.20 21.37
C MET A 171 3.93 -3.49 21.78
N ILE A 172 3.57 -4.75 21.99
CA ILE A 172 2.20 -5.21 22.26
C ILE A 172 2.17 -5.94 23.59
N ASP A 173 1.43 -5.36 24.53
CA ASP A 173 1.30 -5.93 25.89
C ASP A 173 0.21 -7.03 25.98
N ASP A 174 -0.79 -6.99 25.10
CA ASP A 174 -1.89 -7.96 25.13
C ASP A 174 -1.52 -9.26 24.36
N PRO A 175 -1.44 -10.41 25.05
CA PRO A 175 -1.10 -11.68 24.41
C PRO A 175 -2.08 -12.11 23.33
N ILE A 176 -3.36 -11.72 23.44
CA ILE A 176 -4.38 -12.08 22.42
C ILE A 176 -4.17 -11.28 21.14
N ASP A 177 -3.77 -10.01 21.29
CA ASP A 177 -3.44 -9.18 20.12
C ASP A 177 -2.13 -9.66 19.47
N LEU A 178 -1.18 -10.17 20.26
CA LEU A 178 0.03 -10.79 19.74
C LEU A 178 -0.29 -12.04 18.88
N GLU A 179 -1.23 -12.90 19.32
CA GLU A 179 -1.69 -14.06 18.53
C GLU A 179 -2.20 -13.64 17.13
N LEU A 180 -2.81 -12.46 17.01
CA LEU A 180 -3.21 -11.94 15.69
C LEU A 180 -1.99 -11.67 14.81
N PHE A 181 -0.94 -11.02 15.34
CA PHE A 181 0.25 -10.74 14.56
C PHE A 181 0.99 -12.01 14.15
N GLU A 182 1.08 -12.98 15.03
CA GLU A 182 1.61 -14.32 14.71
C GLU A 182 0.83 -14.95 13.56
N LEU A 183 -0.50 -14.92 13.61
CA LEU A 183 -1.38 -15.43 12.55
C LEU A 183 -1.14 -14.68 11.23
N LEU A 184 -1.08 -13.35 11.23
CA LEU A 184 -0.88 -12.55 10.03
C LEU A 184 0.49 -12.81 9.39
N ILE A 185 1.55 -12.84 10.19
CA ILE A 185 2.91 -13.10 9.73
C ILE A 185 3.05 -14.56 9.24
N SER A 186 2.37 -15.51 9.88
CA SER A 186 2.41 -16.91 9.44
C SER A 186 1.90 -17.10 8.01
N ARG A 187 0.96 -16.25 7.56
CA ARG A 187 0.37 -16.28 6.21
C ARG A 187 1.26 -15.76 5.11
N TYR A 188 2.26 -14.96 5.46
CA TYR A 188 3.23 -14.47 4.48
C TYR A 188 4.19 -15.60 4.11
N ASP A 189 4.32 -15.89 2.83
CA ASP A 189 5.16 -16.97 2.33
C ASP A 189 6.25 -16.46 1.35
N GLU A 190 7.09 -17.35 0.86
CA GLU A 190 8.17 -17.01 -0.08
C GLU A 190 7.64 -16.46 -1.42
N HIS A 191 6.41 -16.83 -1.82
CA HIS A 191 5.78 -16.28 -3.00
C HIS A 191 5.35 -14.83 -2.79
N ASP A 192 4.83 -14.51 -1.61
CA ASP A 192 4.46 -13.14 -1.25
C ASP A 192 5.69 -12.25 -1.25
N GLU A 193 6.80 -12.73 -0.65
CA GLU A 193 8.08 -12.03 -0.65
C GLU A 193 8.60 -11.82 -2.07
N LYS A 194 8.62 -12.85 -2.90
CA LYS A 194 9.05 -12.78 -4.29
C LYS A 194 8.22 -11.79 -5.10
N THR A 195 6.90 -11.80 -4.93
CA THR A 195 5.98 -10.91 -5.61
C THR A 195 6.21 -9.45 -5.19
N GLN A 196 6.38 -9.20 -3.90
CA GLN A 196 6.67 -7.86 -3.38
C GLN A 196 8.00 -7.32 -3.90
N MET A 197 9.07 -8.13 -3.85
CA MET A 197 10.37 -7.74 -4.39
C MET A 197 10.32 -7.49 -5.89
N ALA A 198 9.57 -8.31 -6.65
CA ALA A 198 9.40 -8.15 -8.07
C ALA A 198 8.71 -6.82 -8.42
N PHE A 199 7.66 -6.43 -7.69
CA PHE A 199 7.00 -5.13 -7.91
C PHE A 199 7.91 -3.94 -7.60
N ILE A 200 8.69 -4.00 -6.51
CA ILE A 200 9.65 -2.94 -6.18
C ILE A 200 10.73 -2.85 -7.28
N GLN A 201 11.28 -3.97 -7.68
CA GLN A 201 12.31 -4.04 -8.73
C GLN A 201 11.75 -3.55 -10.07
N ASP A 202 10.56 -3.99 -10.46
CA ASP A 202 9.91 -3.57 -11.71
C ASP A 202 9.63 -2.06 -11.72
N LEU A 203 9.13 -1.49 -10.61
CA LEU A 203 8.97 -0.04 -10.45
C LEU A 203 10.28 0.70 -10.72
N LEU A 204 11.34 0.31 -10.02
CA LEU A 204 12.60 1.04 -10.04
C LEU A 204 13.43 0.83 -11.30
N VAL A 205 13.23 -0.28 -12.01
CA VAL A 205 13.95 -0.57 -13.27
C VAL A 205 13.17 -0.07 -14.48
N ASN A 206 11.89 -0.43 -14.59
CA ASN A 206 11.11 -0.32 -15.82
C ASN A 206 10.16 0.89 -15.86
N HIS A 207 9.89 1.55 -14.73
CA HIS A 207 8.97 2.68 -14.67
C HIS A 207 9.70 3.96 -14.25
N THR A 208 9.87 4.88 -15.19
CA THR A 208 10.31 6.25 -14.90
C THR A 208 9.11 7.18 -15.05
N LEU A 209 8.83 7.95 -14.01
CA LEU A 209 7.69 8.85 -13.93
C LEU A 209 8.13 10.29 -14.13
N SER A 210 7.23 11.13 -14.62
CA SER A 210 7.45 12.56 -14.79
C SER A 210 6.28 13.35 -14.21
N PRO A 211 6.46 14.64 -13.83
CA PRO A 211 5.35 15.47 -13.36
C PRO A 211 4.20 15.55 -14.37
N ASP A 212 4.49 15.51 -15.66
CA ASP A 212 3.46 15.56 -16.72
C ASP A 212 2.51 14.36 -16.68
N ASP A 213 2.96 13.20 -16.20
CA ASP A 213 2.13 12.01 -16.06
C ASP A 213 1.00 12.22 -15.04
N PHE A 214 1.13 13.19 -14.14
CA PHE A 214 0.19 13.46 -13.04
C PHE A 214 -0.58 14.78 -13.18
N ASN A 215 -0.45 15.51 -14.30
CA ASN A 215 -1.22 16.72 -14.55
C ASN A 215 -2.74 16.55 -14.33
N PRO A 216 -3.38 15.39 -14.66
CA PRO A 216 -4.80 15.16 -14.38
C PRO A 216 -5.13 15.08 -12.87
N LEU A 217 -4.13 14.91 -12.02
CA LEU A 217 -4.25 14.83 -10.56
C LEU A 217 -3.85 16.12 -9.85
N ASP A 218 -3.87 17.26 -10.57
CA ASP A 218 -3.58 18.56 -9.99
C ASP A 218 -4.49 18.84 -8.79
N HIS A 219 -3.89 19.17 -7.64
CA HIS A 219 -4.56 19.32 -6.34
C HIS A 219 -5.35 18.07 -5.87
N LYS A 220 -5.14 16.88 -6.48
CA LYS A 220 -5.87 15.64 -6.17
C LYS A 220 -4.98 14.55 -5.57
N THR A 221 -3.84 14.92 -5.01
CA THR A 221 -2.93 13.97 -4.36
C THR A 221 -2.77 14.31 -2.89
N LEU A 222 -2.84 13.29 -2.03
CA LEU A 222 -2.52 13.34 -0.61
C LEU A 222 -1.33 12.44 -0.34
N LEU A 223 -0.26 13.01 0.21
CA LEU A 223 0.95 12.30 0.59
C LEU A 223 1.00 12.19 2.11
N PHE A 224 0.99 10.97 2.61
CA PHE A 224 1.32 10.66 4.00
C PHE A 224 2.78 10.25 4.11
N TYR A 225 3.45 10.81 5.09
CA TYR A 225 4.82 10.45 5.41
C TYR A 225 4.99 10.22 6.91
N ALA A 226 5.49 9.04 7.26
CA ALA A 226 5.90 8.69 8.61
C ALA A 226 7.42 8.52 8.60
N HIS A 227 8.12 9.39 9.33
CA HIS A 227 9.59 9.38 9.37
C HIS A 227 10.14 8.06 9.93
N ASP A 228 9.50 7.55 10.99
CA ASP A 228 9.94 6.33 11.67
C ASP A 228 9.67 5.04 10.87
N ASP A 229 8.87 5.12 9.81
CA ASP A 229 8.57 4.03 8.89
C ASP A 229 9.31 4.17 7.53
N ASP A 230 10.22 5.13 7.41
CA ASP A 230 11.07 5.26 6.23
C ASP A 230 12.31 4.35 6.38
N PRO A 231 12.43 3.29 5.58
CA PRO A 231 13.53 2.34 5.70
C PRO A 231 14.90 2.94 5.30
N PHE A 232 14.90 4.10 4.64
CA PHE A 232 16.12 4.75 4.14
C PHE A 232 16.54 5.95 4.98
N GLY A 233 15.64 6.43 5.85
CA GLY A 233 15.84 7.65 6.65
C GLY A 233 15.87 8.92 5.78
N GLY A 234 15.66 10.06 6.42
CA GLY A 234 15.72 11.36 5.74
C GLY A 234 14.41 11.78 5.08
N THR A 235 14.48 12.77 4.19
CA THR A 235 13.31 13.38 3.54
C THR A 235 13.30 13.21 2.01
N ASP A 236 14.36 12.64 1.43
CA ASP A 236 14.52 12.56 -0.04
C ASP A 236 13.36 11.86 -0.74
N LEU A 237 12.79 10.83 -0.11
CA LEU A 237 11.69 10.07 -0.67
C LEU A 237 10.43 10.93 -0.78
N ILE A 238 10.07 11.64 0.29
CA ILE A 238 8.87 12.49 0.30
C ILE A 238 9.07 13.74 -0.54
N GLU A 239 10.28 14.32 -0.57
CA GLU A 239 10.61 15.45 -1.43
C GLU A 239 10.47 15.05 -2.90
N THR A 240 11.03 13.91 -3.31
CA THR A 240 10.88 13.37 -4.67
C THR A 240 9.42 13.17 -5.06
N LEU A 241 8.59 12.64 -4.15
CA LEU A 241 7.16 12.46 -4.38
C LEU A 241 6.41 13.80 -4.46
N ALA A 242 6.76 14.76 -3.61
CA ALA A 242 6.15 16.09 -3.63
C ALA A 242 6.49 16.88 -4.90
N GLU A 243 7.70 16.73 -5.44
CA GLU A 243 8.09 17.31 -6.72
C GLU A 243 7.43 16.62 -7.92
N LEU A 244 7.14 15.32 -7.80
CA LEU A 244 6.49 14.55 -8.86
C LEU A 244 5.01 14.89 -9.01
N MET A 245 4.31 15.15 -7.88
CA MET A 245 2.86 15.36 -7.87
C MET A 245 2.51 16.85 -7.99
N PRO A 246 1.55 17.24 -8.86
CA PRO A 246 1.16 18.63 -8.99
C PRO A 246 0.34 19.08 -7.77
N HIS A 247 0.84 20.06 -7.03
CA HIS A 247 0.24 20.68 -5.84
C HIS A 247 -0.36 19.66 -4.84
N PRO A 248 0.44 18.68 -4.35
CA PRO A 248 -0.06 17.67 -3.42
C PRO A 248 -0.34 18.29 -2.04
N SER A 249 -1.28 17.70 -1.31
CA SER A 249 -1.37 17.89 0.14
C SER A 249 -0.38 16.94 0.82
N LEU A 250 0.37 17.44 1.81
CA LEU A 250 1.36 16.65 2.54
C LEU A 250 0.98 16.62 4.01
N GLU A 251 0.90 15.41 4.58
CA GLU A 251 0.66 15.18 6.00
C GLU A 251 1.76 14.32 6.60
N PHE A 252 2.38 14.85 7.65
CA PHE A 252 3.32 14.08 8.47
C PHE A 252 2.53 13.37 9.58
N ILE A 253 2.75 12.07 9.71
CA ILE A 253 2.10 11.26 10.74
C ILE A 253 3.15 10.65 11.66
N ASP A 254 2.89 10.74 12.96
CA ASP A 254 3.64 10.04 13.99
C ASP A 254 3.08 8.62 14.12
N SER A 255 3.43 7.78 13.14
CA SER A 255 2.94 6.40 13.08
C SER A 255 3.95 5.55 12.33
N ASP A 256 4.13 4.33 12.81
CA ASP A 256 4.77 3.25 12.06
C ASP A 256 3.69 2.31 11.47
N ARG A 257 4.13 1.36 10.65
CA ARG A 257 3.24 0.39 10.00
C ARG A 257 2.46 -0.49 10.99
N PHE A 258 3.00 -0.74 12.17
CA PHE A 258 2.33 -1.54 13.21
C PHE A 258 1.19 -0.72 13.82
N LYS A 259 1.42 0.56 14.10
CA LYS A 259 0.37 1.48 14.56
C LYS A 259 -0.76 1.60 13.56
N LEU A 260 -0.48 1.58 12.25
CA LEU A 260 -1.51 1.59 11.23
C LEU A 260 -2.41 0.34 11.27
N VAL A 261 -1.86 -0.82 11.59
CA VAL A 261 -2.64 -2.04 11.80
C VAL A 261 -3.53 -1.93 13.03
N ILE A 262 -2.99 -1.41 14.14
CA ILE A 262 -3.66 -1.37 15.43
C ILE A 262 -4.55 -0.13 15.56
N TYR A 263 -4.07 1.05 15.13
CA TYR A 263 -4.71 2.34 15.39
C TYR A 263 -4.70 3.28 14.17
N PRO A 264 -5.46 2.99 13.12
CA PRO A 264 -5.49 3.77 11.88
C PRO A 264 -6.26 5.10 11.98
N SER A 265 -6.94 5.39 13.09
CA SER A 265 -7.90 6.50 13.20
C SER A 265 -7.39 7.88 12.77
N PRO A 266 -6.15 8.31 13.03
CA PRO A 266 -5.66 9.58 12.53
C PRO A 266 -5.66 9.64 11.00
N MET A 267 -5.07 8.63 10.36
CA MET A 267 -5.01 8.53 8.90
C MET A 267 -6.41 8.41 8.28
N THR A 268 -7.31 7.62 8.88
CA THR A 268 -8.69 7.47 8.42
C THR A 268 -9.41 8.82 8.30
N LYS A 269 -9.27 9.69 9.31
CA LYS A 269 -9.91 11.02 9.31
C LYS A 269 -9.42 11.88 8.15
N SER A 270 -8.12 11.90 7.92
CA SER A 270 -7.51 12.65 6.82
C SER A 270 -7.94 12.11 5.46
N ILE A 271 -7.96 10.79 5.28
CA ILE A 271 -8.46 10.15 4.06
C ILE A 271 -9.91 10.54 3.78
N LEU A 272 -10.81 10.41 4.76
CA LEU A 272 -12.22 10.76 4.61
C LEU A 272 -12.43 12.25 4.32
N SER A 273 -11.65 13.12 4.97
CA SER A 273 -11.67 14.56 4.70
C SER A 273 -11.24 14.87 3.26
N PHE A 274 -10.17 14.25 2.80
CA PHE A 274 -9.68 14.38 1.43
C PHE A 274 -10.71 13.89 0.40
N ILE A 275 -11.30 12.72 0.62
CA ILE A 275 -12.36 12.18 -0.24
C ILE A 275 -13.53 13.16 -0.33
N LYS A 276 -14.05 13.64 0.80
CA LYS A 276 -15.17 14.61 0.83
C LYS A 276 -14.86 15.90 0.07
N GLN A 277 -13.64 16.44 0.28
CA GLN A 277 -13.21 17.66 -0.40
C GLN A 277 -13.15 17.48 -1.92
N LYS A 278 -12.64 16.35 -2.41
CA LYS A 278 -12.48 16.10 -3.85
C LYS A 278 -13.75 15.57 -4.53
N SER A 279 -14.74 15.13 -3.76
CA SER A 279 -16.06 14.74 -4.29
C SER A 279 -17.01 15.91 -4.48
N ALA A 280 -16.76 17.03 -3.83
CA ALA A 280 -17.61 18.23 -3.91
C ALA A 280 -17.34 19.09 -5.17
N HIS A 281 -16.40 18.69 -6.01
CA HIS A 281 -16.01 19.35 -7.25
C HIS A 281 -16.11 18.41 -8.45
#